data_d820599d62945e22d61fddac0881e5cd
#
_entry.id   d820599d62945e22d61fddac0881e5cd
#
_cell.length_a   1.000
_cell.length_b   1.000
_cell.length_c   1.000
_cell.angle_alpha   90.00
_cell.angle_beta   90.00
_cell.angle_gamma   90.00
#
_symmetry.space_group_name_H-M   'P 1'
#
loop_
_entity.id
_entity.type
_entity.pdbx_description
1 polymer ?
#
loop_
_entity_poly.entity_id
_entity_poly.type
_entity_poly.pdbx_seq_one_letter_code
_entity_poly.pdbx_strand_id
1 'polypeptide(L)'
;LGIGSAIEADRSFQVLALLQVEAGAQVLWRRMRIVYVIGTRPNFVKTAPVIGALRAHMPQSRHAIVHTGQHYDRLMSEVFLEQLGVPAPDHMLEVGSGSHAQQTARVMERLEPVLEEERPDLVMVPGDVNSTLAAALTAAKMQIPVAHIESGLRSFDRTMPEELNRIVADQLSAHLFLHSDEAVANLRAEGIGEERMHVVGNTMIDTLVALEERFRAVGMAQRLDLEPGKFVLVTLHRPALVDGPLLPETIERLVALAREMPVVFPVHPRTRAAMEAIDSEHPGLLLSEPLGYLDFLSLLADSGAVLTDSGGIQEETTYLGIPCFTLRDNTERPVTVSTGTNTLLGLDPAAIAGIPAALAERPAKPAQPPPLWDGHAAERIADVVAGLEKR
;
A
#
# COMPACT_ATOMS: atom_id res chain seq x y z
N LEU A 1 49.80 -16.17 -28.57
CA LEU A 1 48.74 -17.09 -28.91
C LEU A 1 47.58 -16.88 -27.87
N GLY A 2 46.55 -16.11 -28.21
CA GLY A 2 45.44 -15.89 -27.27
C GLY A 2 44.60 -14.64 -27.54
N ILE A 3 44.40 -14.17 -28.77
CA ILE A 3 43.56 -13.01 -29.10
C ILE A 3 42.43 -13.37 -30.11
N GLY A 4 42.31 -14.65 -30.50
CA GLY A 4 41.35 -15.07 -31.53
C GLY A 4 39.94 -15.42 -31.02
N SER A 5 39.73 -15.66 -29.72
CA SER A 5 38.46 -16.22 -29.22
C SER A 5 37.43 -15.21 -28.69
N ALA A 6 37.85 -13.97 -28.43
CA ALA A 6 36.95 -12.92 -27.93
C ALA A 6 36.19 -12.18 -29.05
N ILE A 7 36.74 -12.19 -30.28
CA ILE A 7 36.14 -11.48 -31.42
C ILE A 7 35.05 -12.31 -32.12
N GLU A 8 35.12 -13.64 -32.02
CA GLU A 8 34.05 -14.53 -32.58
C GLU A 8 32.79 -14.57 -31.74
N ALA A 9 32.88 -14.42 -30.40
CA ALA A 9 31.72 -14.39 -29.51
C ALA A 9 30.89 -13.09 -29.68
N ASP A 10 31.58 -11.97 -29.93
CA ASP A 10 30.87 -10.67 -30.12
C ASP A 10 30.15 -10.59 -31.48
N ARG A 11 30.67 -11.23 -32.51
CA ARG A 11 29.99 -11.33 -33.82
C ARG A 11 28.77 -12.24 -33.79
N SER A 12 28.77 -13.29 -32.98
CA SER A 12 27.63 -14.19 -32.83
C SER A 12 26.44 -13.52 -32.11
N PHE A 13 26.72 -12.67 -31.15
CA PHE A 13 25.67 -11.88 -30.45
C PHE A 13 25.10 -10.76 -31.34
N GLN A 14 25.92 -10.09 -32.15
CA GLN A 14 25.43 -9.07 -33.08
C GLN A 14 24.68 -9.67 -34.26
N VAL A 15 25.03 -10.85 -34.74
CA VAL A 15 24.28 -11.55 -35.80
C VAL A 15 22.96 -12.11 -35.27
N LEU A 16 22.87 -12.59 -34.03
CA LEU A 16 21.61 -12.98 -33.41
C LEU A 16 20.66 -11.80 -33.15
N ALA A 17 21.20 -10.65 -32.76
CA ALA A 17 20.45 -9.42 -32.61
C ALA A 17 19.93 -8.86 -33.95
N LEU A 18 20.73 -8.99 -35.02
CA LEU A 18 20.34 -8.57 -36.38
C LEU A 18 19.36 -9.56 -37.05
N LEU A 19 19.47 -10.86 -36.79
CA LEU A 19 18.48 -11.85 -37.30
C LEU A 19 17.13 -11.78 -36.58
N GLN A 20 17.03 -11.23 -35.39
CA GLN A 20 15.77 -10.94 -34.73
C GLN A 20 15.08 -9.66 -35.28
N VAL A 21 15.83 -8.77 -35.94
CA VAL A 21 15.29 -7.56 -36.56
C VAL A 21 14.78 -7.81 -37.98
N GLU A 22 15.28 -8.87 -38.67
CA GLU A 22 14.85 -9.19 -40.06
C GLU A 22 13.73 -10.22 -40.18
N ALA A 23 13.37 -10.93 -39.10
CA ALA A 23 12.14 -11.70 -39.08
C ALA A 23 10.96 -10.75 -38.77
N GLY A 24 10.47 -10.07 -39.81
CA GLY A 24 9.36 -9.14 -39.79
C GLY A 24 8.01 -9.77 -39.41
N ALA A 25 7.91 -10.28 -38.18
CA ALA A 25 6.70 -10.33 -37.43
C ALA A 25 6.78 -9.14 -36.44
N GLN A 26 6.41 -7.95 -36.86
CA GLN A 26 5.81 -7.00 -35.94
C GLN A 26 4.67 -7.75 -35.29
N VAL A 27 4.88 -8.31 -34.11
CA VAL A 27 3.80 -8.67 -33.19
C VAL A 27 3.06 -7.33 -33.02
N LEU A 28 1.95 -7.17 -33.72
CA LEU A 28 1.06 -6.04 -33.55
C LEU A 28 0.52 -6.16 -32.12
N TRP A 29 1.25 -5.58 -31.19
CA TRP A 29 0.78 -5.46 -29.81
C TRP A 29 -0.57 -4.72 -29.88
N ARG A 30 -1.64 -5.40 -29.54
CA ARG A 30 -2.94 -4.75 -29.40
C ARG A 30 -2.79 -3.68 -28.36
N ARG A 31 -3.06 -2.42 -28.70
CA ARG A 31 -3.00 -1.30 -27.75
C ARG A 31 -4.11 -1.46 -26.74
N MET A 32 -3.79 -1.91 -25.52
CA MET A 32 -4.75 -1.93 -24.43
C MET A 32 -5.05 -0.51 -23.93
N ARG A 33 -6.27 -0.32 -23.46
CA ARG A 33 -6.70 0.86 -22.71
C ARG A 33 -6.91 0.42 -21.28
N ILE A 34 -6.09 0.92 -20.37
CA ILE A 34 -6.12 0.57 -18.94
C ILE A 34 -6.52 1.81 -18.18
N VAL A 35 -7.56 1.69 -17.35
CA VAL A 35 -8.02 2.75 -16.44
C VAL A 35 -7.69 2.34 -15.02
N TYR A 36 -6.99 3.21 -14.29
CA TYR A 36 -6.69 3.04 -12.87
C TYR A 36 -7.62 3.92 -12.06
N VAL A 37 -8.43 3.34 -11.15
CA VAL A 37 -9.34 4.11 -10.30
C VAL A 37 -8.78 4.17 -8.90
N ILE A 38 -8.41 5.38 -8.46
CA ILE A 38 -7.66 5.62 -7.22
C ILE A 38 -8.47 6.55 -6.32
N GLY A 39 -8.69 6.16 -5.05
CA GLY A 39 -9.55 6.91 -4.13
C GLY A 39 -8.82 7.71 -3.07
N THR A 40 -7.74 7.17 -2.53
CA THR A 40 -7.05 7.71 -1.35
C THR A 40 -5.54 7.64 -1.50
N ARG A 41 -4.80 8.36 -0.63
CA ARG A 41 -3.32 8.34 -0.64
C ARG A 41 -2.72 6.93 -0.56
N PRO A 42 -3.15 6.02 0.34
CA PRO A 42 -2.62 4.66 0.37
C PRO A 42 -2.80 3.90 -0.95
N ASN A 43 -3.87 4.20 -1.71
CA ASN A 43 -4.07 3.60 -3.02
C ASN A 43 -3.01 4.03 -4.04
N PHE A 44 -2.54 5.28 -3.99
CA PHE A 44 -1.45 5.74 -4.85
C PHE A 44 -0.15 4.99 -4.56
N VAL A 45 0.19 4.76 -3.29
CA VAL A 45 1.38 3.99 -2.89
C VAL A 45 1.35 2.59 -3.53
N LYS A 46 0.19 1.93 -3.53
CA LYS A 46 0.01 0.59 -4.11
C LYS A 46 0.01 0.58 -5.64
N THR A 47 -0.46 1.65 -6.27
CA THR A 47 -0.70 1.68 -7.72
C THR A 47 0.44 2.34 -8.48
N ALA A 48 1.21 3.22 -7.86
CA ALA A 48 2.33 3.92 -8.49
C ALA A 48 3.33 2.98 -9.19
N PRO A 49 3.87 1.95 -8.52
CA PRO A 49 4.80 1.03 -9.15
C PRO A 49 4.14 0.24 -10.29
N VAL A 50 2.85 -0.11 -10.14
CA VAL A 50 2.10 -0.84 -11.18
C VAL A 50 1.92 0.00 -12.43
N ILE A 51 1.57 1.29 -12.29
CA ILE A 51 1.47 2.23 -13.41
C ILE A 51 2.83 2.35 -14.11
N GLY A 52 3.91 2.49 -13.34
CA GLY A 52 5.27 2.58 -13.87
C GLY A 52 5.66 1.33 -14.67
N ALA A 53 5.49 0.14 -14.08
CA ALA A 53 5.82 -1.13 -14.71
C ALA A 53 4.99 -1.37 -15.98
N LEU A 54 3.66 -1.14 -15.94
CA LEU A 54 2.80 -1.31 -17.10
C LEU A 54 3.12 -0.34 -18.23
N ARG A 55 3.44 0.91 -17.95
CA ARG A 55 3.89 1.87 -18.96
C ARG A 55 5.22 1.45 -19.61
N ALA A 56 6.13 0.88 -18.83
CA ALA A 56 7.40 0.39 -19.33
C ALA A 56 7.24 -0.87 -20.20
N HIS A 57 6.40 -1.82 -19.77
CA HIS A 57 6.15 -3.08 -20.51
C HIS A 57 5.24 -2.88 -21.74
N MET A 58 4.32 -1.94 -21.65
CA MET A 58 3.28 -1.71 -22.65
C MET A 58 3.24 -0.24 -23.11
N PRO A 59 4.34 0.30 -23.68
CA PRO A 59 4.50 1.72 -23.97
C PRO A 59 3.55 2.25 -25.04
N GLN A 60 2.91 1.36 -25.80
CA GLN A 60 1.93 1.72 -26.85
C GLN A 60 0.50 1.72 -26.33
N SER A 61 0.26 1.24 -25.09
CA SER A 61 -1.06 1.19 -24.47
C SER A 61 -1.49 2.56 -23.92
N ARG A 62 -2.79 2.80 -23.82
CA ARG A 62 -3.37 3.97 -23.18
C ARG A 62 -3.48 3.68 -21.66
N HIS A 63 -2.96 4.56 -20.85
CA HIS A 63 -3.02 4.50 -19.40
C HIS A 63 -3.72 5.76 -18.89
N ALA A 64 -4.95 5.63 -18.40
CA ALA A 64 -5.71 6.74 -17.83
C ALA A 64 -5.87 6.57 -16.31
N ILE A 65 -5.63 7.65 -15.58
CA ILE A 65 -5.75 7.68 -14.12
C ILE A 65 -7.01 8.46 -13.76
N VAL A 66 -7.92 7.82 -13.02
CA VAL A 66 -9.14 8.43 -12.49
C VAL A 66 -8.98 8.56 -10.97
N HIS A 67 -8.98 9.79 -10.47
CA HIS A 67 -8.98 10.07 -9.05
C HIS A 67 -10.39 10.39 -8.57
N THR A 68 -10.89 9.65 -7.56
CA THR A 68 -12.28 9.82 -7.11
C THR A 68 -12.50 11.07 -6.25
N GLY A 69 -11.44 11.63 -5.62
CA GLY A 69 -11.55 12.87 -4.87
C GLY A 69 -12.29 12.75 -3.55
N GLN A 70 -12.15 11.62 -2.82
CA GLN A 70 -12.78 11.43 -1.51
C GLN A 70 -12.27 12.42 -0.45
N HIS A 71 -10.95 12.70 -0.44
CA HIS A 71 -10.29 13.69 0.41
C HIS A 71 -9.28 14.41 -0.46
N TYR A 72 -9.59 15.65 -0.85
CA TYR A 72 -8.76 16.41 -1.77
C TYR A 72 -8.24 17.68 -1.13
N ASP A 73 -7.01 17.62 -0.63
CA ASP A 73 -6.14 18.79 -0.48
C ASP A 73 -5.20 18.81 -1.68
N ARG A 74 -5.44 19.74 -2.60
CA ARG A 74 -4.78 19.81 -3.90
C ARG A 74 -3.25 19.88 -3.78
N LEU A 75 -2.72 20.75 -2.94
CA LEU A 75 -1.27 20.95 -2.80
C LEU A 75 -0.57 19.72 -2.19
N MET A 76 -1.17 19.13 -1.15
CA MET A 76 -0.60 17.93 -0.53
C MET A 76 -0.70 16.69 -1.46
N SER A 77 -1.67 16.65 -2.36
CA SER A 77 -1.82 15.55 -3.31
C SER A 77 -0.83 15.66 -4.47
N GLU A 78 -0.58 16.85 -5.00
CA GLU A 78 0.38 17.09 -6.09
C GLU A 78 1.81 16.72 -5.64
N VAL A 79 2.26 17.19 -4.48
CA VAL A 79 3.57 16.85 -3.91
C VAL A 79 3.71 15.34 -3.69
N PHE A 80 2.65 14.69 -3.22
CA PHE A 80 2.65 13.25 -2.98
C PHE A 80 2.75 12.44 -4.29
N LEU A 81 2.01 12.84 -5.34
CA LEU A 81 2.09 12.22 -6.66
C LEU A 81 3.49 12.39 -7.28
N GLU A 82 4.08 13.59 -7.14
CA GLU A 82 5.43 13.86 -7.60
C GLU A 82 6.47 12.99 -6.87
N GLN A 83 6.33 12.84 -5.56
CA GLN A 83 7.20 11.96 -4.77
C GLN A 83 7.16 10.51 -5.23
N LEU A 84 5.98 10.03 -5.64
CA LEU A 84 5.76 8.67 -6.15
C LEU A 84 6.06 8.53 -7.65
N GLY A 85 6.37 9.62 -8.36
CA GLY A 85 6.58 9.60 -9.82
C GLY A 85 5.31 9.28 -10.62
N VAL A 86 4.12 9.51 -10.04
CA VAL A 86 2.83 9.30 -10.69
C VAL A 86 2.42 10.56 -11.43
N PRO A 87 2.01 10.46 -12.72
CA PRO A 87 1.48 11.62 -13.43
C PRO A 87 0.19 12.14 -12.80
N ALA A 88 -0.14 13.40 -13.12
CA ALA A 88 -1.44 13.96 -12.74
C ALA A 88 -2.59 13.07 -13.25
N PRO A 89 -3.68 12.92 -12.49
CA PRO A 89 -4.86 12.21 -12.96
C PRO A 89 -5.45 12.80 -14.24
N ASP A 90 -5.84 11.94 -15.17
CA ASP A 90 -6.52 12.32 -16.40
C ASP A 90 -7.96 12.80 -16.09
N HIS A 91 -8.60 12.19 -15.08
CA HIS A 91 -9.97 12.51 -14.66
C HIS A 91 -10.07 12.68 -13.14
N MET A 92 -10.82 13.70 -12.71
CA MET A 92 -11.11 14.00 -11.30
C MET A 92 -12.62 13.88 -11.08
N LEU A 93 -13.07 12.93 -10.28
CA LEU A 93 -14.50 12.73 -10.02
C LEU A 93 -15.07 13.66 -8.93
N GLU A 94 -14.24 14.26 -8.09
CA GLU A 94 -14.62 15.22 -7.03
C GLU A 94 -15.77 14.74 -6.14
N VAL A 95 -15.74 13.48 -5.73
CA VAL A 95 -16.83 12.82 -4.99
C VAL A 95 -17.08 13.46 -3.61
N GLY A 96 -16.01 13.96 -2.97
CA GLY A 96 -16.07 14.61 -1.67
C GLY A 96 -16.41 13.66 -0.51
N SER A 97 -16.65 14.24 0.66
CA SER A 97 -17.01 13.52 1.88
C SER A 97 -18.50 13.15 1.90
N GLY A 98 -18.86 12.13 2.67
CA GLY A 98 -20.24 11.67 2.85
C GLY A 98 -20.30 10.32 3.56
N SER A 99 -21.50 9.78 3.73
CA SER A 99 -21.66 8.41 4.20
C SER A 99 -21.07 7.40 3.19
N HIS A 100 -20.75 6.19 3.64
CA HIS A 100 -20.25 5.14 2.74
C HIS A 100 -21.15 4.93 1.53
N ALA A 101 -22.45 4.87 1.74
CA ALA A 101 -23.44 4.72 0.65
C ALA A 101 -23.41 5.89 -0.33
N GLN A 102 -23.37 7.13 0.16
CA GLN A 102 -23.33 8.33 -0.67
C GLN A 102 -22.04 8.41 -1.48
N GLN A 103 -20.87 8.10 -0.86
CA GLN A 103 -19.60 8.08 -1.56
C GLN A 103 -19.59 7.02 -2.67
N THR A 104 -20.00 5.79 -2.36
CA THR A 104 -20.09 4.69 -3.32
C THR A 104 -20.98 5.07 -4.50
N ALA A 105 -22.20 5.59 -4.23
CA ALA A 105 -23.13 6.00 -5.27
C ALA A 105 -22.56 7.08 -6.18
N ARG A 106 -21.95 8.14 -5.61
CA ARG A 106 -21.36 9.24 -6.40
C ARG A 106 -20.17 8.77 -7.25
N VAL A 107 -19.34 7.83 -6.73
CA VAL A 107 -18.26 7.26 -7.54
C VAL A 107 -18.86 6.52 -8.72
N MET A 108 -19.86 5.66 -8.54
CA MET A 108 -20.51 4.93 -9.62
C MET A 108 -21.08 5.87 -10.67
N GLU A 109 -21.88 6.85 -10.24
CA GLU A 109 -22.55 7.82 -11.11
C GLU A 109 -21.56 8.64 -11.96
N ARG A 110 -20.44 9.06 -11.37
CA ARG A 110 -19.45 9.90 -12.05
C ARG A 110 -18.39 9.12 -12.82
N LEU A 111 -18.17 7.86 -12.47
CA LEU A 111 -17.22 6.99 -13.16
C LEU A 111 -17.80 6.42 -14.46
N GLU A 112 -19.09 6.09 -14.49
CA GLU A 112 -19.73 5.47 -15.66
C GLU A 112 -19.46 6.25 -16.97
N PRO A 113 -19.72 7.59 -17.07
CA PRO A 113 -19.43 8.34 -18.30
C PRO A 113 -17.93 8.39 -18.64
N VAL A 114 -17.04 8.36 -17.66
CA VAL A 114 -15.59 8.28 -17.90
C VAL A 114 -15.22 6.94 -18.54
N LEU A 115 -15.78 5.84 -18.06
CA LEU A 115 -15.55 4.52 -18.68
C LEU A 115 -16.17 4.41 -20.08
N GLU A 116 -17.30 5.07 -20.34
CA GLU A 116 -17.87 5.18 -21.68
C GLU A 116 -16.97 5.95 -22.66
N GLU A 117 -16.33 7.02 -22.19
CA GLU A 117 -15.38 7.82 -22.95
C GLU A 117 -14.07 7.07 -23.21
N GLU A 118 -13.42 6.59 -22.16
CA GLU A 118 -12.11 5.90 -22.23
C GLU A 118 -12.21 4.52 -22.89
N ARG A 119 -13.36 3.83 -22.79
CA ARG A 119 -13.60 2.48 -23.33
C ARG A 119 -12.46 1.52 -22.97
N PRO A 120 -12.17 1.33 -21.68
CA PRO A 120 -11.03 0.53 -21.29
C PRO A 120 -11.22 -0.96 -21.59
N ASP A 121 -10.13 -1.64 -21.92
CA ASP A 121 -10.05 -3.09 -22.00
C ASP A 121 -9.88 -3.71 -20.59
N LEU A 122 -9.40 -2.91 -19.61
CA LEU A 122 -9.16 -3.31 -18.24
C LEU A 122 -9.32 -2.13 -17.27
N VAL A 123 -10.05 -2.33 -16.19
CA VAL A 123 -10.10 -1.40 -15.05
C VAL A 123 -9.30 -1.99 -13.89
N MET A 124 -8.35 -1.24 -13.36
CA MET A 124 -7.55 -1.65 -12.20
C MET A 124 -7.98 -0.87 -10.96
N VAL A 125 -8.21 -1.60 -9.86
CA VAL A 125 -8.63 -1.04 -8.57
C VAL A 125 -7.71 -1.54 -7.46
N PRO A 126 -7.21 -0.67 -6.57
CA PRO A 126 -6.36 -1.07 -5.45
C PRO A 126 -7.11 -1.11 -4.12
N GLY A 127 -6.78 -2.07 -3.27
CA GLY A 127 -7.21 -2.12 -1.86
C GLY A 127 -8.72 -2.26 -1.67
N ASP A 128 -9.26 -1.58 -0.66
CA ASP A 128 -10.57 -1.91 -0.08
C ASP A 128 -11.45 -0.70 0.30
N VAL A 129 -11.16 0.48 -0.25
CA VAL A 129 -11.96 1.69 0.01
C VAL A 129 -13.27 1.70 -0.81
N ASN A 130 -14.20 2.61 -0.48
CA ASN A 130 -15.46 2.74 -1.21
C ASN A 130 -15.28 2.92 -2.73
N SER A 131 -14.21 3.61 -3.14
CA SER A 131 -13.86 3.79 -4.55
C SER A 131 -13.52 2.48 -5.24
N THR A 132 -12.86 1.54 -4.55
CA THR A 132 -12.52 0.20 -5.05
C THR A 132 -13.80 -0.59 -5.36
N LEU A 133 -14.71 -0.67 -4.38
CA LEU A 133 -16.00 -1.32 -4.55
C LEU A 133 -16.81 -0.71 -5.68
N ALA A 134 -16.97 0.62 -5.66
CA ALA A 134 -17.77 1.35 -6.65
C ALA A 134 -17.23 1.14 -8.07
N ALA A 135 -15.92 1.26 -8.26
CA ALA A 135 -15.29 1.08 -9.56
C ALA A 135 -15.40 -0.37 -10.08
N ALA A 136 -15.15 -1.35 -9.20
CA ALA A 136 -15.30 -2.76 -9.56
C ALA A 136 -16.74 -3.09 -9.98
N LEU A 137 -17.72 -2.59 -9.23
CA LEU A 137 -19.14 -2.81 -9.53
C LEU A 137 -19.58 -2.12 -10.84
N THR A 138 -19.18 -0.86 -11.07
CA THR A 138 -19.48 -0.12 -12.28
C THR A 138 -18.88 -0.81 -13.51
N ALA A 139 -17.58 -1.12 -13.48
CA ALA A 139 -16.90 -1.79 -14.57
C ALA A 139 -17.50 -3.18 -14.88
N ALA A 140 -17.77 -3.99 -13.84
CA ALA A 140 -18.39 -5.31 -14.03
C ALA A 140 -19.80 -5.21 -14.68
N LYS A 141 -20.62 -4.22 -14.28
CA LYS A 141 -21.94 -4.00 -14.91
C LYS A 141 -21.84 -3.53 -16.36
N MET A 142 -20.77 -2.83 -16.72
CA MET A 142 -20.45 -2.43 -18.10
C MET A 142 -19.74 -3.54 -18.87
N GLN A 143 -19.56 -4.72 -18.29
CA GLN A 143 -18.87 -5.87 -18.88
C GLN A 143 -17.38 -5.59 -19.20
N ILE A 144 -16.76 -4.70 -18.44
CA ILE A 144 -15.34 -4.39 -18.52
C ILE A 144 -14.60 -5.24 -17.49
N PRO A 145 -13.57 -6.00 -17.89
CA PRO A 145 -12.75 -6.77 -16.96
C PRO A 145 -12.14 -5.90 -15.86
N VAL A 146 -12.15 -6.41 -14.63
CA VAL A 146 -11.56 -5.74 -13.46
C VAL A 146 -10.33 -6.51 -12.99
N ALA A 147 -9.26 -5.81 -12.67
CA ALA A 147 -8.08 -6.32 -11.99
C ALA A 147 -7.98 -5.68 -10.60
N HIS A 148 -7.95 -6.48 -9.55
CA HIS A 148 -7.90 -6.02 -8.17
C HIS A 148 -6.49 -6.23 -7.58
N ILE A 149 -5.84 -5.11 -7.21
CA ILE A 149 -4.52 -5.08 -6.57
C ILE A 149 -4.70 -5.18 -5.06
N GLU A 150 -3.94 -6.03 -4.39
CA GLU A 150 -4.07 -6.34 -2.95
C GLU A 150 -5.40 -7.05 -2.65
N SER A 151 -5.71 -8.06 -3.42
CA SER A 151 -6.91 -8.88 -3.30
C SER A 151 -6.75 -10.05 -2.32
N GLY A 152 -7.88 -10.61 -1.87
CA GLY A 152 -7.91 -11.80 -1.03
C GLY A 152 -7.62 -11.59 0.46
N LEU A 153 -7.39 -10.36 0.92
CA LEU A 153 -7.23 -10.05 2.34
C LEU A 153 -8.54 -10.19 3.08
N ARG A 154 -8.50 -10.73 4.32
CA ARG A 154 -9.69 -10.87 5.17
C ARG A 154 -9.36 -10.58 6.63
N SER A 155 -10.14 -9.70 7.24
CA SER A 155 -10.18 -9.51 8.69
C SER A 155 -11.20 -10.41 9.37
N PHE A 156 -12.14 -10.97 8.59
CA PHE A 156 -13.31 -11.71 9.04
C PHE A 156 -14.26 -10.90 9.94
N ASP A 157 -14.06 -9.58 10.01
CA ASP A 157 -14.91 -8.65 10.72
C ASP A 157 -15.82 -7.89 9.74
N ARG A 158 -17.02 -8.39 9.54
CA ARG A 158 -18.02 -7.80 8.64
C ARG A 158 -18.63 -6.48 9.13
N THR A 159 -18.28 -6.02 10.32
CA THR A 159 -18.64 -4.68 10.78
C THR A 159 -17.76 -3.60 10.15
N MET A 160 -16.60 -3.99 9.61
CA MET A 160 -15.70 -3.10 8.88
C MET A 160 -16.21 -2.89 7.45
N PRO A 161 -16.44 -1.63 7.02
CA PRO A 161 -16.80 -1.33 5.62
C PRO A 161 -15.79 -1.86 4.61
N GLU A 162 -14.50 -1.82 4.94
CA GLU A 162 -13.40 -2.30 4.11
C GLU A 162 -13.51 -3.80 3.86
N GLU A 163 -13.95 -4.59 4.85
CA GLU A 163 -14.15 -6.04 4.66
C GLU A 163 -15.24 -6.33 3.64
N LEU A 164 -16.35 -5.59 3.70
CA LEU A 164 -17.43 -5.72 2.73
C LEU A 164 -16.96 -5.31 1.32
N ASN A 165 -16.20 -4.22 1.23
CA ASN A 165 -15.69 -3.70 -0.03
C ASN A 165 -14.78 -4.73 -0.72
N ARG A 166 -13.82 -5.34 0.03
CA ARG A 166 -12.86 -6.29 -0.56
C ARG A 166 -13.53 -7.59 -1.00
N ILE A 167 -14.48 -8.12 -0.20
CA ILE A 167 -15.24 -9.32 -0.58
C ILE A 167 -15.96 -9.11 -1.91
N VAL A 168 -16.66 -8.00 -2.07
CA VAL A 168 -17.40 -7.75 -3.31
C VAL A 168 -16.47 -7.44 -4.48
N ALA A 169 -15.41 -6.66 -4.29
CA ALA A 169 -14.44 -6.37 -5.33
C ALA A 169 -13.74 -7.63 -5.84
N ASP A 170 -13.34 -8.55 -4.94
CA ASP A 170 -12.73 -9.83 -5.28
C ASP A 170 -13.68 -10.71 -6.12
N GLN A 171 -14.95 -10.80 -5.74
CA GLN A 171 -15.95 -11.59 -6.47
C GLN A 171 -16.16 -11.08 -7.90
N LEU A 172 -16.13 -9.76 -8.10
CA LEU A 172 -16.38 -9.13 -9.40
C LEU A 172 -15.14 -9.10 -10.31
N SER A 173 -13.93 -9.21 -9.73
CA SER A 173 -12.70 -9.05 -10.50
C SER A 173 -12.35 -10.27 -11.34
N ALA A 174 -11.93 -10.04 -12.59
CA ALA A 174 -11.44 -11.08 -13.50
C ALA A 174 -10.00 -11.50 -13.16
N HIS A 175 -9.19 -10.59 -12.62
CA HIS A 175 -7.81 -10.83 -12.22
C HIS A 175 -7.60 -10.33 -10.79
N LEU A 176 -7.02 -11.19 -9.95
CA LEU A 176 -6.80 -10.98 -8.54
C LEU A 176 -5.29 -11.03 -8.26
N PHE A 177 -4.71 -9.90 -7.90
CA PHE A 177 -3.29 -9.78 -7.58
C PHE A 177 -3.08 -9.86 -6.07
N LEU A 178 -2.50 -10.98 -5.63
CA LEU A 178 -2.39 -11.36 -4.23
C LEU A 178 -0.98 -11.12 -3.70
N HIS A 179 -0.91 -10.66 -2.46
CA HIS A 179 0.37 -10.38 -1.82
C HIS A 179 0.93 -11.53 -0.99
N SER A 180 0.12 -12.57 -0.68
CA SER A 180 0.51 -13.69 0.18
C SER A 180 -0.31 -14.95 -0.08
N ASP A 181 0.16 -16.10 0.40
CA ASP A 181 -0.52 -17.39 0.25
C ASP A 181 -1.83 -17.47 1.05
N GLU A 182 -1.95 -16.74 2.15
CA GLU A 182 -3.20 -16.69 2.93
C GLU A 182 -4.34 -16.10 2.10
N ALA A 183 -4.04 -15.13 1.23
CA ALA A 183 -5.02 -14.56 0.32
C ALA A 183 -5.57 -15.61 -0.65
N VAL A 184 -4.73 -16.54 -1.14
CA VAL A 184 -5.16 -17.67 -1.97
C VAL A 184 -6.15 -18.56 -1.20
N ALA A 185 -5.83 -18.88 0.06
CA ALA A 185 -6.68 -19.73 0.89
C ALA A 185 -8.06 -19.10 1.14
N ASN A 186 -8.10 -17.78 1.39
CA ASN A 186 -9.35 -17.04 1.59
C ASN A 186 -10.23 -17.08 0.33
N LEU A 187 -9.67 -16.74 -0.82
CA LEU A 187 -10.40 -16.69 -2.09
C LEU A 187 -10.91 -18.08 -2.51
N ARG A 188 -10.10 -19.12 -2.31
CA ARG A 188 -10.51 -20.51 -2.55
C ARG A 188 -11.68 -20.91 -1.66
N ALA A 189 -11.67 -20.54 -0.38
CA ALA A 189 -12.77 -20.79 0.56
C ALA A 189 -14.06 -20.07 0.15
N GLU A 190 -13.98 -18.97 -0.58
CA GLU A 190 -15.11 -18.21 -1.11
C GLU A 190 -15.56 -18.69 -2.51
N GLY A 191 -14.97 -19.77 -3.04
CA GLY A 191 -15.34 -20.37 -4.31
C GLY A 191 -14.82 -19.64 -5.54
N ILE A 192 -13.80 -18.80 -5.40
CA ILE A 192 -13.15 -18.12 -6.52
C ILE A 192 -12.16 -19.08 -7.20
N GLY A 193 -12.17 -19.14 -8.53
CA GLY A 193 -11.32 -20.02 -9.32
C GLY A 193 -9.86 -19.58 -9.34
N GLU A 194 -8.93 -20.54 -9.29
CA GLU A 194 -7.49 -20.28 -9.23
C GLU A 194 -6.96 -19.61 -10.51
N GLU A 195 -7.63 -19.79 -11.63
CA GLU A 195 -7.26 -19.14 -12.91
C GLU A 195 -7.36 -17.62 -12.88
N ARG A 196 -8.05 -17.06 -11.87
CA ARG A 196 -8.16 -15.63 -11.62
C ARG A 196 -7.11 -15.12 -10.65
N MET A 197 -6.41 -16.00 -9.93
CA MET A 197 -5.50 -15.67 -8.84
C MET A 197 -4.05 -15.60 -9.33
N HIS A 198 -3.38 -14.49 -9.02
CA HIS A 198 -1.97 -14.27 -9.35
C HIS A 198 -1.23 -13.84 -8.09
N VAL A 199 -0.40 -14.71 -7.53
CA VAL A 199 0.44 -14.37 -6.37
C VAL A 199 1.64 -13.58 -6.90
N VAL A 200 1.66 -12.28 -6.65
CA VAL A 200 2.63 -11.34 -7.22
C VAL A 200 3.56 -10.71 -6.18
N GLY A 201 3.19 -10.78 -4.91
CA GLY A 201 3.85 -10.04 -3.84
C GLY A 201 3.17 -8.69 -3.57
N ASN A 202 3.84 -7.83 -2.81
CA ASN A 202 3.24 -6.63 -2.24
C ASN A 202 3.72 -5.35 -2.92
N THR A 203 2.83 -4.67 -3.64
CA THR A 203 3.14 -3.43 -4.35
C THR A 203 3.47 -2.24 -3.44
N MET A 204 3.04 -2.25 -2.16
CA MET A 204 3.51 -1.26 -1.19
C MET A 204 5.01 -1.38 -0.94
N ILE A 205 5.52 -2.62 -0.93
CA ILE A 205 6.95 -2.87 -0.76
C ILE A 205 7.74 -2.40 -1.98
N ASP A 206 7.18 -2.53 -3.19
CA ASP A 206 7.83 -1.97 -4.39
C ASP A 206 8.04 -0.46 -4.25
N THR A 207 7.03 0.26 -3.74
CA THR A 207 7.15 1.70 -3.49
C THR A 207 8.16 2.00 -2.39
N LEU A 208 8.15 1.24 -1.30
CA LEU A 208 9.09 1.40 -0.19
C LEU A 208 10.54 1.22 -0.67
N VAL A 209 10.82 0.18 -1.45
CA VAL A 209 12.13 -0.11 -2.05
C VAL A 209 12.56 1.01 -3.02
N ALA A 210 11.66 1.44 -3.90
CA ALA A 210 11.94 2.51 -4.85
C ALA A 210 12.27 3.86 -4.19
N LEU A 211 11.78 4.09 -2.99
CA LEU A 211 11.99 5.33 -2.24
C LEU A 211 13.09 5.23 -1.18
N GLU A 212 13.73 4.06 -0.99
CA GLU A 212 14.61 3.80 0.13
C GLU A 212 15.77 4.80 0.26
N GLU A 213 16.50 5.05 -0.82
CA GLU A 213 17.59 6.03 -0.81
C GLU A 213 17.09 7.44 -0.45
N ARG A 214 15.90 7.80 -0.95
CA ARG A 214 15.34 9.14 -0.74
C ARG A 214 14.91 9.34 0.71
N PHE A 215 14.16 8.42 1.31
CA PHE A 215 13.71 8.61 2.69
C PHE A 215 14.86 8.43 3.69
N ARG A 216 15.83 7.57 3.44
CA ARG A 216 17.03 7.47 4.30
C ARG A 216 17.87 8.76 4.27
N ALA A 217 17.93 9.45 3.13
CA ALA A 217 18.64 10.73 3.01
C ALA A 217 17.96 11.90 3.76
N VAL A 218 16.69 11.76 4.16
CA VAL A 218 15.96 12.83 4.90
C VAL A 218 16.58 13.08 6.29
N GLY A 219 17.00 12.02 7.00
CA GLY A 219 17.60 12.14 8.34
C GLY A 219 16.66 12.73 9.38
N MET A 220 15.38 12.30 9.38
CA MET A 220 14.35 12.92 10.22
C MET A 220 14.59 12.68 11.72
N ALA A 221 15.10 11.50 12.09
CA ALA A 221 15.48 11.22 13.48
C ALA A 221 16.53 12.23 13.99
N GLN A 222 17.56 12.50 13.19
CA GLN A 222 18.60 13.49 13.52
C GLN A 222 18.02 14.91 13.68
N ARG A 223 17.05 15.30 12.83
CA ARG A 223 16.38 16.62 12.93
C ARG A 223 15.58 16.80 14.21
N LEU A 224 15.16 15.70 14.82
CA LEU A 224 14.39 15.65 16.07
C LEU A 224 15.27 15.31 17.30
N ASP A 225 16.60 15.32 17.15
CA ASP A 225 17.56 14.93 18.21
C ASP A 225 17.29 13.53 18.78
N LEU A 226 16.84 12.59 17.93
CA LEU A 226 16.57 11.21 18.30
C LEU A 226 17.73 10.28 17.91
N GLU A 227 18.03 9.34 18.77
CA GLU A 227 19.01 8.29 18.47
C GLU A 227 18.33 7.14 17.70
N PRO A 228 18.81 6.78 16.49
CA PRO A 228 18.27 5.67 15.73
C PRO A 228 18.22 4.37 16.54
N GLY A 229 17.11 3.65 16.42
CA GLY A 229 16.85 2.41 17.14
C GLY A 229 16.40 2.57 18.60
N LYS A 230 16.31 3.82 19.12
CA LYS A 230 16.02 4.07 20.54
C LYS A 230 14.74 4.86 20.81
N PHE A 231 13.82 4.94 19.85
CA PHE A 231 12.54 5.59 20.04
C PHE A 231 11.39 4.76 19.45
N VAL A 232 10.18 4.98 19.95
CA VAL A 232 8.94 4.39 19.40
C VAL A 232 8.25 5.41 18.52
N LEU A 233 7.97 5.04 17.28
CA LEU A 233 7.11 5.81 16.40
C LEU A 233 5.65 5.37 16.59
N VAL A 234 4.75 6.31 16.82
CA VAL A 234 3.32 6.04 17.03
C VAL A 234 2.50 6.58 15.86
N THR A 235 1.56 5.79 15.37
CA THR A 235 0.58 6.22 14.38
C THR A 235 -0.79 5.60 14.69
N LEU A 236 -1.73 6.42 15.14
CA LEU A 236 -3.09 6.04 15.51
C LEU A 236 -4.07 6.96 14.80
N HIS A 237 -5.04 6.36 14.11
CA HIS A 237 -6.02 7.10 13.31
C HIS A 237 -7.40 6.45 13.25
N ARG A 238 -7.57 5.22 13.77
CA ARG A 238 -8.87 4.54 13.76
C ARG A 238 -9.83 5.15 14.78
N PRO A 239 -11.10 5.37 14.40
CA PRO A 239 -12.10 5.99 15.27
C PRO A 239 -12.21 5.32 16.64
N ALA A 240 -12.07 4.00 16.74
CA ALA A 240 -12.15 3.27 18.00
C ALA A 240 -11.13 3.76 19.05
N LEU A 241 -9.94 4.20 18.59
CA LEU A 241 -8.85 4.69 19.44
C LEU A 241 -8.83 6.21 19.57
N VAL A 242 -9.11 6.94 18.49
CA VAL A 242 -8.90 8.41 18.46
C VAL A 242 -10.17 9.24 18.64
N ASP A 243 -11.34 8.64 18.44
CA ASP A 243 -12.65 9.30 18.60
C ASP A 243 -13.47 8.72 19.76
N GLY A 244 -12.95 7.68 20.43
CA GLY A 244 -13.68 6.91 21.44
C GLY A 244 -13.15 7.11 22.87
N PRO A 245 -13.74 6.40 23.83
CA PRO A 245 -13.38 6.48 25.25
C PRO A 245 -11.97 5.95 25.55
N LEU A 246 -11.31 5.28 24.60
CA LEU A 246 -9.96 4.72 24.78
C LEU A 246 -8.85 5.76 24.59
N LEU A 247 -9.13 6.93 23.99
CA LEU A 247 -8.10 7.93 23.73
C LEU A 247 -7.41 8.44 25.01
N PRO A 248 -8.11 8.81 26.10
CA PRO A 248 -7.46 9.28 27.32
C PRO A 248 -6.49 8.24 27.90
N GLU A 249 -6.93 6.98 28.02
CA GLU A 249 -6.07 5.91 28.51
C GLU A 249 -4.89 5.66 27.56
N THR A 250 -5.10 5.68 26.24
CA THR A 250 -4.04 5.52 25.26
C THR A 250 -2.95 6.59 25.46
N ILE A 251 -3.34 7.86 25.62
CA ILE A 251 -2.38 8.95 25.87
C ILE A 251 -1.65 8.77 27.20
N GLU A 252 -2.36 8.41 28.28
CA GLU A 252 -1.73 8.12 29.58
C GLU A 252 -0.67 7.03 29.45
N ARG A 253 -0.95 5.95 28.71
CA ARG A 253 0.01 4.87 28.45
C ARG A 253 1.18 5.31 27.59
N LEU A 254 0.97 6.18 26.62
CA LEU A 254 2.07 6.77 25.82
C LEU A 254 2.96 7.67 26.67
N VAL A 255 2.39 8.47 27.58
CA VAL A 255 3.16 9.26 28.54
C VAL A 255 3.97 8.34 29.48
N ALA A 256 3.38 7.24 29.94
CA ALA A 256 4.11 6.25 30.75
C ALA A 256 5.26 5.61 29.98
N LEU A 257 5.04 5.19 28.74
CA LEU A 257 6.07 4.66 27.83
C LEU A 257 7.19 5.68 27.59
N ALA A 258 6.83 6.97 27.42
CA ALA A 258 7.78 8.06 27.20
C ALA A 258 8.74 8.32 28.37
N ARG A 259 8.47 7.80 29.57
CA ARG A 259 9.39 7.81 30.71
C ARG A 259 10.52 6.79 30.59
N GLU A 260 10.30 5.75 29.80
CA GLU A 260 11.26 4.67 29.59
C GLU A 260 12.07 4.85 28.30
N MET A 261 11.43 5.34 27.24
CA MET A 261 12.06 5.57 25.95
C MET A 261 11.33 6.66 25.17
N PRO A 262 12.02 7.47 24.34
CA PRO A 262 11.38 8.50 23.54
C PRO A 262 10.24 7.96 22.67
N VAL A 263 9.13 8.69 22.63
CA VAL A 263 7.95 8.38 21.83
C VAL A 263 7.68 9.54 20.86
N VAL A 264 7.59 9.26 19.56
CA VAL A 264 7.26 10.26 18.54
C VAL A 264 5.86 9.95 18.00
N PHE A 265 4.96 10.90 18.15
CA PHE A 265 3.59 10.74 17.67
C PHE A 265 3.20 11.91 16.76
N PRO A 266 3.29 11.75 15.43
CA PRO A 266 2.70 12.66 14.47
C PRO A 266 1.17 12.61 14.58
N VAL A 267 0.56 13.68 15.10
CA VAL A 267 -0.86 13.69 15.47
C VAL A 267 -1.67 14.43 14.41
N HIS A 268 -2.71 13.78 13.90
CA HIS A 268 -3.67 14.45 13.02
C HIS A 268 -4.39 15.59 13.77
N PRO A 269 -4.67 16.76 13.14
CA PRO A 269 -5.30 17.91 13.80
C PRO A 269 -6.58 17.56 14.57
N ARG A 270 -7.40 16.67 14.02
CA ARG A 270 -8.62 16.18 14.69
C ARG A 270 -8.32 15.47 16.01
N THR A 271 -7.35 14.58 16.02
CA THR A 271 -6.91 13.87 17.23
C THR A 271 -6.28 14.82 18.22
N ARG A 272 -5.49 15.80 17.75
CA ARG A 272 -4.89 16.84 18.60
C ARG A 272 -5.95 17.66 19.32
N ALA A 273 -7.01 18.08 18.64
CA ALA A 273 -8.13 18.77 19.28
C ALA A 273 -8.81 17.91 20.37
N ALA A 274 -8.96 16.61 20.15
CA ALA A 274 -9.49 15.68 21.15
C ALA A 274 -8.55 15.47 22.35
N MET A 275 -7.24 15.73 22.19
CA MET A 275 -6.23 15.62 23.24
C MET A 275 -6.10 16.88 24.10
N GLU A 276 -6.66 18.04 23.72
CA GLU A 276 -6.51 19.31 24.45
C GLU A 276 -6.91 19.24 25.93
N ALA A 277 -7.83 18.35 26.28
CA ALA A 277 -8.29 18.13 27.65
C ALA A 277 -7.50 17.03 28.40
N ILE A 278 -6.51 16.42 27.75
CA ILE A 278 -5.74 15.28 28.28
C ILE A 278 -4.33 15.79 28.63
N ASP A 279 -3.84 15.46 29.84
CA ASP A 279 -2.46 15.73 30.21
C ASP A 279 -1.51 14.84 29.39
N SER A 280 -0.88 15.45 28.38
CA SER A 280 0.06 14.79 27.47
C SER A 280 1.47 15.41 27.53
N GLU A 281 1.72 16.32 28.49
CA GLU A 281 3.02 16.99 28.59
C GLU A 281 4.06 16.09 29.24
N HIS A 282 4.99 15.59 28.44
CA HIS A 282 6.17 14.87 28.91
C HIS A 282 7.33 15.08 27.94
N PRO A 283 8.56 15.37 28.43
CA PRO A 283 9.72 15.64 27.55
C PRO A 283 10.05 14.49 26.58
N GLY A 284 9.74 13.26 26.95
CA GLY A 284 9.95 12.07 26.13
C GLY A 284 8.83 11.80 25.12
N LEU A 285 7.68 12.49 25.18
CA LEU A 285 6.58 12.36 24.24
C LEU A 285 6.58 13.54 23.26
N LEU A 286 7.10 13.32 22.07
CA LEU A 286 7.18 14.32 21.01
C LEU A 286 5.92 14.26 20.15
N LEU A 287 5.03 15.23 20.34
CA LEU A 287 3.86 15.42 19.49
C LEU A 287 4.21 16.36 18.32
N SER A 288 4.12 15.87 17.09
CA SER A 288 4.37 16.68 15.90
C SER A 288 3.11 16.85 15.03
N GLU A 289 3.17 17.76 14.07
CA GLU A 289 2.20 17.82 12.98
C GLU A 289 2.33 16.56 12.10
N PRO A 290 1.29 16.24 11.31
CA PRO A 290 1.37 15.17 10.33
C PRO A 290 2.58 15.34 9.40
N LEU A 291 3.32 14.26 9.20
CA LEU A 291 4.52 14.27 8.38
C LEU A 291 4.21 13.99 6.90
N GLY A 292 5.05 14.49 6.03
CA GLY A 292 5.13 14.04 4.65
C GLY A 292 5.52 12.56 4.56
N TYR A 293 5.23 11.91 3.44
CA TYR A 293 5.45 10.46 3.31
C TYR A 293 6.94 10.08 3.47
N LEU A 294 7.85 10.81 2.83
CA LEU A 294 9.29 10.55 2.96
C LEU A 294 9.82 10.85 4.37
N ASP A 295 9.32 11.91 5.03
CA ASP A 295 9.70 12.23 6.41
C ASP A 295 9.23 11.15 7.37
N PHE A 296 8.00 10.65 7.17
CA PHE A 296 7.45 9.55 7.94
C PHE A 296 8.24 8.25 7.75
N LEU A 297 8.53 7.86 6.50
CA LEU A 297 9.34 6.67 6.20
C LEU A 297 10.77 6.79 6.76
N SER A 298 11.34 8.00 6.77
CA SER A 298 12.65 8.25 7.41
C SER A 298 12.60 7.96 8.90
N LEU A 299 11.59 8.46 9.63
CA LEU A 299 11.41 8.13 11.05
C LEU A 299 11.12 6.65 11.26
N LEU A 300 10.27 6.06 10.42
CA LEU A 300 9.94 4.65 10.49
C LEU A 300 11.21 3.80 10.40
N ALA A 301 12.06 4.06 9.40
CA ALA A 301 13.28 3.29 9.17
C ALA A 301 14.30 3.40 10.31
N ASP A 302 14.31 4.52 11.04
CA ASP A 302 15.21 4.77 12.15
C ASP A 302 14.58 4.42 13.53
N SER A 303 13.30 4.02 13.57
CA SER A 303 12.63 3.69 14.84
C SER A 303 13.12 2.37 15.44
N GLY A 304 13.14 2.29 16.77
CA GLY A 304 13.40 1.05 17.51
C GLY A 304 12.17 0.13 17.55
N ALA A 305 10.98 0.73 17.45
CA ALA A 305 9.70 0.04 17.38
C ALA A 305 8.62 0.98 16.82
N VAL A 306 7.51 0.39 16.38
CA VAL A 306 6.32 1.11 15.95
C VAL A 306 5.11 0.62 16.72
N LEU A 307 4.29 1.56 17.21
CA LEU A 307 2.95 1.30 17.72
C LEU A 307 1.92 1.85 16.72
N THR A 308 1.04 1.00 16.22
CA THR A 308 0.13 1.39 15.13
C THR A 308 -1.25 0.75 15.22
N ASP A 309 -2.22 1.33 14.52
CA ASP A 309 -3.50 0.71 14.17
C ASP A 309 -3.67 0.56 12.64
N SER A 310 -2.64 0.93 11.87
CA SER A 310 -2.60 0.92 10.41
C SER A 310 -2.18 -0.43 9.83
N GLY A 311 -2.93 -0.92 8.83
CA GLY A 311 -2.55 -2.13 8.09
C GLY A 311 -1.27 -1.98 7.26
N GLY A 312 -1.10 -0.86 6.55
CA GLY A 312 0.08 -0.63 5.70
C GLY A 312 1.38 -0.56 6.49
N ILE A 313 1.36 0.05 7.68
CA ILE A 313 2.54 0.13 8.56
C ILE A 313 3.00 -1.26 9.02
N GLN A 314 2.08 -2.20 9.22
CA GLN A 314 2.44 -3.59 9.54
C GLN A 314 3.27 -4.24 8.43
N GLU A 315 2.98 -3.89 7.16
CA GLU A 315 3.70 -4.39 5.99
C GLU A 315 5.07 -3.73 5.86
N GLU A 316 5.13 -2.40 5.96
CA GLU A 316 6.38 -1.63 5.88
C GLU A 316 7.36 -2.03 6.99
N THR A 317 6.89 -2.15 8.23
CA THR A 317 7.72 -2.60 9.37
C THR A 317 8.20 -4.04 9.22
N THR A 318 7.36 -4.92 8.69
CA THR A 318 7.73 -6.32 8.42
C THR A 318 8.88 -6.38 7.42
N TYR A 319 8.81 -5.61 6.33
CA TYR A 319 9.88 -5.55 5.33
C TYR A 319 11.17 -4.97 5.90
N LEU A 320 11.08 -3.87 6.65
CA LEU A 320 12.24 -3.20 7.26
C LEU A 320 12.83 -3.96 8.48
N GLY A 321 12.17 -5.01 8.95
CA GLY A 321 12.61 -5.76 10.13
C GLY A 321 12.37 -5.04 11.45
N ILE A 322 11.52 -4.00 11.48
CA ILE A 322 11.25 -3.17 12.66
C ILE A 322 10.14 -3.80 13.51
N PRO A 323 10.31 -3.89 14.85
CA PRO A 323 9.25 -4.32 15.76
C PRO A 323 7.98 -3.50 15.56
N CYS A 324 6.86 -4.18 15.30
CA CYS A 324 5.55 -3.55 15.17
C CYS A 324 4.61 -4.07 16.25
N PHE A 325 3.93 -3.16 16.92
CA PHE A 325 2.91 -3.45 17.90
C PHE A 325 1.59 -2.87 17.41
N THR A 326 0.62 -3.73 17.15
CA THR A 326 -0.65 -3.32 16.55
C THR A 326 -1.75 -3.30 17.59
N LEU A 327 -2.29 -2.12 17.86
CA LEU A 327 -3.38 -1.91 18.83
C LEU A 327 -4.75 -2.22 18.19
N ARG A 328 -4.97 -3.49 17.88
CA ARG A 328 -6.16 -4.05 17.24
C ARG A 328 -6.38 -5.49 17.67
N ASP A 329 -7.64 -5.94 17.70
CA ASP A 329 -8.01 -7.33 18.00
C ASP A 329 -7.69 -8.29 16.84
N ASN A 330 -7.64 -7.78 15.61
CA ASN A 330 -7.41 -8.56 14.40
C ASN A 330 -6.53 -7.83 13.39
N THR A 331 -6.07 -8.57 12.39
CA THR A 331 -5.43 -8.00 11.20
C THR A 331 -5.84 -8.78 9.96
N GLU A 332 -6.04 -8.08 8.88
CA GLU A 332 -6.22 -8.64 7.55
C GLU A 332 -4.92 -9.14 6.90
N ARG A 333 -3.79 -8.97 7.60
CA ARG A 333 -2.43 -9.30 7.16
C ARG A 333 -1.74 -10.28 8.12
N PRO A 334 -2.27 -11.52 8.30
CA PRO A 334 -1.72 -12.46 9.27
C PRO A 334 -0.26 -12.82 8.99
N VAL A 335 0.20 -12.73 7.74
CA VAL A 335 1.60 -12.93 7.36
C VAL A 335 2.56 -12.00 8.11
N THR A 336 2.14 -10.78 8.48
CA THR A 336 2.96 -9.85 9.25
C THR A 336 3.18 -10.32 10.69
N VAL A 337 2.27 -11.15 11.21
CA VAL A 337 2.35 -11.75 12.56
C VAL A 337 3.09 -13.09 12.52
N SER A 338 2.76 -13.94 11.55
CA SER A 338 3.28 -15.32 11.49
C SER A 338 4.75 -15.38 11.06
N THR A 339 5.16 -14.55 10.11
CA THR A 339 6.52 -14.50 9.56
C THR A 339 7.20 -13.14 9.73
N GLY A 340 6.42 -12.09 9.95
CA GLY A 340 6.92 -10.72 10.06
C GLY A 340 7.29 -10.29 11.48
N THR A 341 7.17 -9.00 11.71
CA THR A 341 7.61 -8.33 12.96
C THR A 341 6.44 -7.87 13.82
N ASN A 342 5.21 -8.13 13.40
CA ASN A 342 4.01 -7.60 14.01
C ASN A 342 3.55 -8.45 15.21
N THR A 343 3.16 -7.76 16.29
CA THR A 343 2.53 -8.33 17.48
C THR A 343 1.18 -7.63 17.68
N LEU A 344 0.09 -8.39 17.71
CA LEU A 344 -1.22 -7.85 18.04
C LEU A 344 -1.34 -7.67 19.55
N LEU A 345 -1.66 -6.45 19.99
CA LEU A 345 -1.86 -6.10 21.39
C LEU A 345 -3.34 -6.20 21.85
N GLY A 346 -4.26 -6.44 20.89
CA GLY A 346 -5.68 -6.23 21.13
C GLY A 346 -6.06 -4.74 21.06
N LEU A 347 -7.34 -4.44 21.21
CA LEU A 347 -7.84 -3.07 21.35
C LEU A 347 -7.80 -2.66 22.84
N ASP A 348 -6.64 -2.85 23.46
CA ASP A 348 -6.39 -2.61 24.89
C ASP A 348 -5.18 -1.68 25.09
N PRO A 349 -5.40 -0.39 25.43
CA PRO A 349 -4.31 0.54 25.73
C PRO A 349 -3.36 0.07 26.85
N ALA A 350 -3.84 -0.72 27.82
CA ALA A 350 -3.00 -1.21 28.90
C ALA A 350 -1.84 -2.10 28.40
N ALA A 351 -2.01 -2.78 27.27
CA ALA A 351 -0.98 -3.61 26.66
C ALA A 351 0.26 -2.83 26.19
N ILE A 352 0.15 -1.50 26.01
CA ILE A 352 1.28 -0.62 25.66
C ILE A 352 2.41 -0.72 26.71
N ALA A 353 2.06 -0.91 27.97
CA ALA A 353 3.04 -1.06 29.05
C ALA A 353 3.98 -2.28 28.88
N GLY A 354 3.59 -3.27 28.09
CA GLY A 354 4.40 -4.46 27.80
C GLY A 354 5.48 -4.25 26.72
N ILE A 355 5.45 -3.14 25.97
CA ILE A 355 6.36 -2.91 24.84
C ILE A 355 7.83 -2.95 25.24
N PRO A 356 8.31 -2.27 26.31
CA PRO A 356 9.72 -2.31 26.66
C PRO A 356 10.22 -3.72 26.98
N ALA A 357 9.44 -4.51 27.70
CA ALA A 357 9.78 -5.90 28.00
C ALA A 357 9.83 -6.76 26.74
N ALA A 358 8.83 -6.62 25.87
CA ALA A 358 8.79 -7.35 24.59
C ALA A 358 9.99 -7.01 23.68
N LEU A 359 10.46 -5.77 23.69
CA LEU A 359 11.67 -5.36 22.96
C LEU A 359 12.94 -5.95 23.56
N ALA A 360 13.04 -6.03 24.88
CA ALA A 360 14.20 -6.61 25.57
C ALA A 360 14.33 -8.13 25.34
N GLU A 361 13.21 -8.83 25.19
CA GLU A 361 13.17 -10.29 24.99
C GLU A 361 13.35 -10.70 23.50
N ARG A 362 13.33 -9.75 22.59
CA ARG A 362 13.33 -10.03 21.13
C ARG A 362 14.66 -10.62 20.68
N PRO A 363 14.67 -11.71 19.91
CA PRO A 363 15.88 -12.25 19.31
C PRO A 363 16.53 -11.25 18.36
N ALA A 364 17.86 -11.16 18.39
CA ALA A 364 18.66 -10.28 17.56
C ALA A 364 18.59 -10.59 16.04
N LYS A 365 17.84 -11.62 15.64
CA LYS A 365 17.75 -12.05 14.24
C LYS A 365 16.66 -11.25 13.55
N PRO A 366 16.98 -10.50 12.47
CA PRO A 366 15.95 -9.78 11.72
C PRO A 366 14.94 -10.77 11.14
N ALA A 367 13.66 -10.41 11.16
CA ALA A 367 12.64 -11.14 10.43
C ALA A 367 13.00 -11.12 8.94
N GLN A 368 12.77 -12.23 8.24
CA GLN A 368 12.87 -12.23 6.79
C GLN A 368 11.55 -11.74 6.22
N PRO A 369 11.58 -10.88 5.18
CA PRO A 369 10.35 -10.50 4.50
C PRO A 369 9.59 -11.74 4.00
N PRO A 370 8.26 -11.69 3.98
CA PRO A 370 7.46 -12.75 3.36
C PRO A 370 7.89 -13.02 1.90
N PRO A 371 7.65 -14.23 1.38
CA PRO A 371 7.97 -14.55 -0.01
C PRO A 371 7.38 -13.53 -0.98
N LEU A 372 8.12 -13.17 -2.03
CA LEU A 372 7.76 -12.20 -3.06
C LEU A 372 7.58 -10.74 -2.58
N TRP A 373 7.89 -10.43 -1.33
CA TRP A 373 7.99 -9.05 -0.86
C TRP A 373 9.40 -8.53 -1.13
N ASP A 374 9.75 -8.42 -2.41
CA ASP A 374 11.11 -8.19 -2.91
C ASP A 374 11.26 -6.93 -3.79
N GLY A 375 10.19 -6.12 -3.89
CA GLY A 375 10.19 -4.90 -4.70
C GLY A 375 9.87 -5.12 -6.19
N HIS A 376 9.39 -6.32 -6.58
CA HIS A 376 9.11 -6.70 -7.98
C HIS A 376 7.67 -7.16 -8.22
N ALA A 377 6.74 -6.85 -7.32
CA ALA A 377 5.33 -7.23 -7.48
C ALA A 377 4.69 -6.55 -8.70
N ALA A 378 5.01 -5.28 -8.93
CA ALA A 378 4.49 -4.53 -10.06
C ALA A 378 4.96 -5.08 -11.42
N GLU A 379 6.19 -5.55 -11.50
CA GLU A 379 6.73 -6.20 -12.71
C GLU A 379 5.95 -7.50 -13.01
N ARG A 380 5.70 -8.32 -11.97
CA ARG A 380 4.90 -9.55 -12.10
C ARG A 380 3.46 -9.25 -12.52
N ILE A 381 2.86 -8.17 -12.02
CA ILE A 381 1.55 -7.69 -12.48
C ILE A 381 1.63 -7.31 -13.96
N ALA A 382 2.66 -6.59 -14.38
CA ALA A 382 2.83 -6.17 -15.76
C ALA A 382 2.99 -7.38 -16.71
N ASP A 383 3.73 -8.41 -16.29
CA ASP A 383 3.86 -9.65 -17.07
C ASP A 383 2.52 -10.37 -17.26
N VAL A 384 1.71 -10.45 -16.21
CA VAL A 384 0.36 -11.04 -16.28
C VAL A 384 -0.52 -10.24 -17.24
N VAL A 385 -0.59 -8.91 -17.09
CA VAL A 385 -1.44 -8.04 -17.92
C VAL A 385 -0.99 -8.05 -19.38
N ALA A 386 0.32 -8.00 -19.66
CA ALA A 386 0.84 -8.14 -21.01
C ALA A 386 0.53 -9.51 -21.64
N GLY A 387 0.38 -10.55 -20.81
CA GLY A 387 -0.08 -11.86 -21.24
C GLY A 387 -1.55 -11.92 -21.70
N LEU A 388 -2.40 -11.00 -21.23
CA LEU A 388 -3.83 -10.91 -21.62
C LEU A 388 -4.01 -10.43 -23.06
N GLU A 389 -3.08 -9.64 -23.60
CA GLU A 389 -3.11 -9.18 -24.98
C GLU A 389 -3.00 -10.32 -26.01
N LYS A 390 -2.46 -11.46 -25.61
CA LYS A 390 -2.17 -12.58 -26.50
C LYS A 390 -3.32 -13.57 -26.66
N ARG A 391 -4.44 -13.37 -25.96
CA ARG A 391 -5.64 -14.20 -26.03
C ARG A 391 -6.76 -13.48 -26.76
#